data_c44b762420e082c220f66581178fe894
#
_entry.id   c44b762420e082c220f66581178fe894
#
_cell.length_a   1.000
_cell.length_b   1.000
_cell.length_c   1.000
_cell.angle_alpha   90.00
_cell.angle_beta   90.00
_cell.angle_gamma   90.00
#
_symmetry.space_group_name_H-M   'P 1'
#
loop_
_entity.id
_entity.type
_entity.pdbx_description
1 polymer ?
#
loop_
_entity_poly.entity_id
_entity_poly.type
_entity_poly.pdbx_seq_one_letter_code
_entity_poly.pdbx_strand_id
1 'polypeptide(L)'
;MLSAAKWGALVGVAIYLVAQVLLLITQAAFPGAVDVNNPGAVSLGCLSLLLLLFAFSTSGFYSGRETGVAGLGAVAGMITFVVYDALTAIYSIGGHGAQTTTRGGALGAVVVAIIAFLLYIGLAALIGLLGGRPGAARAKRRLPALAGDPGGIAADAATEAPTESEPGAR
;
A
#
# COMPACT_ATOMS: atom_id res chain seq x y z
N MET A 1 -7.98 -4.95 -10.26
CA MET A 1 -6.52 -4.85 -10.41
C MET A 1 -6.03 -3.39 -10.51
N LEU A 2 -6.71 -2.51 -11.24
CA LEU A 2 -6.30 -1.11 -11.40
C LEU A 2 -6.15 -0.35 -10.06
N SER A 3 -7.05 -0.57 -9.10
CA SER A 3 -6.99 0.01 -7.76
C SER A 3 -5.75 -0.45 -6.98
N ALA A 4 -5.41 -1.74 -7.02
CA ALA A 4 -4.23 -2.27 -6.35
C ALA A 4 -2.95 -1.66 -6.94
N ALA A 5 -2.87 -1.53 -8.27
CA ALA A 5 -1.74 -0.91 -8.95
C ALA A 5 -1.60 0.57 -8.58
N LYS A 6 -2.70 1.32 -8.59
CA LYS A 6 -2.75 2.74 -8.22
C LYS A 6 -2.24 2.97 -6.80
N TRP A 7 -2.80 2.27 -5.81
CA TRP A 7 -2.41 2.44 -4.41
C TRP A 7 -1.01 1.91 -4.13
N GLY A 8 -0.63 0.78 -4.74
CA GLY A 8 0.71 0.24 -4.62
C GLY A 8 1.77 1.19 -5.17
N ALA A 9 1.57 1.75 -6.36
CA ALA A 9 2.50 2.69 -6.97
C ALA A 9 2.58 4.00 -6.18
N LEU A 10 1.44 4.57 -5.78
CA LEU A 10 1.39 5.84 -5.05
C LEU A 10 2.09 5.74 -3.70
N VAL A 11 1.83 4.68 -2.94
CA VAL A 11 2.50 4.43 -1.65
C VAL A 11 3.98 4.09 -1.85
N GLY A 12 4.34 3.34 -2.91
CA GLY A 12 5.74 3.03 -3.23
C GLY A 12 6.58 4.27 -3.51
N VAL A 13 6.05 5.21 -4.29
CA VAL A 13 6.71 6.52 -4.53
C VAL A 13 6.79 7.34 -3.25
N ALA A 14 5.69 7.42 -2.48
CA ALA A 14 5.66 8.21 -1.25
C ALA A 14 6.70 7.71 -0.23
N ILE A 15 6.79 6.39 0.00
CA ILE A 15 7.76 5.83 0.95
C ILE A 15 9.19 6.00 0.47
N TYR A 16 9.44 5.92 -0.85
CA TYR A 16 10.75 6.21 -1.41
C TYR A 16 11.17 7.64 -1.11
N LEU A 17 10.31 8.63 -1.33
CA LEU A 17 10.61 10.03 -1.03
C LEU A 17 10.88 10.26 0.46
N VAL A 18 10.09 9.65 1.34
CA VAL A 18 10.31 9.71 2.80
C VAL A 18 11.66 9.09 3.16
N ALA A 19 12.01 7.94 2.59
CA ALA A 19 13.30 7.30 2.82
C ALA A 19 14.48 8.17 2.38
N GLN A 20 14.38 8.84 1.22
CA GLN A 20 15.42 9.78 0.75
C GLN A 20 15.57 10.98 1.68
N VAL A 21 14.48 11.57 2.15
CA VAL A 21 14.52 12.68 3.10
C VAL A 21 15.17 12.23 4.42
N LEU A 22 14.80 11.06 4.94
CA LEU A 22 15.42 10.50 6.14
C LEU A 22 16.92 10.25 5.95
N LEU A 23 17.32 9.74 4.80
CA LEU A 23 18.72 9.52 4.48
C LEU A 23 19.50 10.84 4.49
N LEU A 24 18.98 11.89 3.87
CA LEU A 24 19.59 13.22 3.85
C LEU A 24 19.70 13.83 5.26
N ILE A 25 18.65 13.75 6.06
CA ILE A 25 18.66 14.21 7.46
C ILE A 25 19.73 13.46 8.25
N THR A 26 19.84 12.15 8.04
CA THR A 26 20.83 11.32 8.73
C THR A 26 22.24 11.68 8.37
N GLN A 27 22.53 11.84 7.08
CA GLN A 27 23.85 12.24 6.61
C GLN A 27 24.24 13.62 7.16
N ALA A 28 23.28 14.54 7.28
CA ALA A 28 23.51 15.86 7.82
C ALA A 28 23.74 15.85 9.35
N ALA A 29 22.96 15.04 10.09
CA ALA A 29 23.01 14.99 11.55
C ALA A 29 24.14 14.09 12.08
N PHE A 30 24.50 13.05 11.36
CA PHE A 30 25.47 12.04 11.78
C PHE A 30 26.48 11.75 10.63
N PRO A 31 27.43 12.65 10.37
CA PRO A 31 28.48 12.40 9.39
C PRO A 31 29.27 11.16 9.80
N GLY A 32 29.28 10.12 8.95
CA GLY A 32 29.89 8.81 9.25
C GLY A 32 28.90 7.72 9.71
N ALA A 33 27.59 7.96 9.74
CA ALA A 33 26.57 6.97 10.13
C ALA A 33 26.43 5.77 9.15
N VAL A 34 27.27 5.68 8.12
CA VAL A 34 27.28 4.55 7.17
C VAL A 34 27.97 3.32 7.77
N ASP A 35 28.66 3.46 8.91
CA ASP A 35 29.27 2.32 9.61
C ASP A 35 28.18 1.50 10.33
N VAL A 36 28.04 0.23 9.93
CA VAL A 36 27.08 -0.74 10.53
C VAL A 36 27.27 -0.95 12.04
N ASN A 37 28.42 -0.59 12.59
CA ASN A 37 28.66 -0.64 14.03
C ASN A 37 28.17 0.63 14.77
N ASN A 38 27.72 1.65 14.06
CA ASN A 38 27.19 2.86 14.67
C ASN A 38 25.74 2.64 15.14
N PRO A 39 25.42 2.84 16.42
CA PRO A 39 24.05 2.70 16.94
C PRO A 39 23.03 3.54 16.19
N GLY A 40 23.44 4.70 15.65
CA GLY A 40 22.60 5.54 14.81
C GLY A 40 22.20 4.87 13.49
N ALA A 41 23.14 4.18 12.82
CA ALA A 41 22.86 3.43 11.59
C ALA A 41 21.88 2.28 11.82
N VAL A 42 22.04 1.55 12.93
CA VAL A 42 21.12 0.48 13.32
C VAL A 42 19.72 1.02 13.59
N SER A 43 19.59 2.12 14.35
CA SER A 43 18.31 2.75 14.68
C SER A 43 17.57 3.19 13.42
N LEU A 44 18.29 3.74 12.44
CA LEU A 44 17.71 4.16 11.17
C LEU A 44 17.29 3.00 10.28
N GLY A 45 18.08 1.92 10.28
CA GLY A 45 17.71 0.68 9.61
C GLY A 45 16.38 0.12 10.16
N CYS A 46 16.23 0.09 11.48
CA CYS A 46 15.00 -0.31 12.14
C CYS A 46 13.82 0.64 11.79
N LEU A 47 14.05 1.95 11.81
CA LEU A 47 13.01 2.92 11.45
C LEU A 47 12.57 2.77 9.99
N SER A 48 13.51 2.60 9.06
CA SER A 48 13.22 2.34 7.66
C SER A 48 12.41 1.07 7.46
N LEU A 49 12.74 0.00 8.19
CA LEU A 49 11.99 -1.25 8.15
C LEU A 49 10.55 -1.04 8.63
N LEU A 50 10.34 -0.35 9.76
CA LEU A 50 9.01 -0.05 10.29
C LEU A 50 8.18 0.79 9.31
N LEU A 51 8.79 1.78 8.66
CA LEU A 51 8.13 2.58 7.64
C LEU A 51 7.71 1.75 6.43
N LEU A 52 8.57 0.82 5.96
CA LEU A 52 8.23 -0.10 4.89
C LEU A 52 7.05 -1.02 5.26
N LEU A 53 7.07 -1.60 6.46
CA LEU A 53 5.97 -2.44 6.96
C LEU A 53 4.65 -1.65 7.03
N PHE A 54 4.72 -0.41 7.51
CA PHE A 54 3.56 0.49 7.55
C PHE A 54 3.05 0.82 6.14
N ALA A 55 3.95 1.08 5.18
CA ALA A 55 3.59 1.36 3.79
C ALA A 55 2.88 0.17 3.13
N PHE A 56 3.39 -1.07 3.31
CA PHE A 56 2.74 -2.26 2.78
C PHE A 56 1.35 -2.48 3.38
N SER A 57 1.21 -2.29 4.70
CA SER A 57 -0.08 -2.40 5.37
C SER A 57 -1.07 -1.34 4.85
N THR A 58 -0.62 -0.10 4.68
CA THR A 58 -1.43 1.03 4.21
C THR A 58 -1.91 0.82 2.78
N SER A 59 -1.00 0.42 1.87
CA SER A 59 -1.37 0.15 0.48
C SER A 59 -2.39 -0.99 0.38
N GLY A 60 -2.20 -2.05 1.18
CA GLY A 60 -3.13 -3.16 1.28
C GLY A 60 -4.50 -2.74 1.81
N PHE A 61 -4.53 -1.92 2.86
CA PHE A 61 -5.76 -1.41 3.46
C PHE A 61 -6.60 -0.60 2.46
N TYR A 62 -5.99 0.37 1.78
CA TYR A 62 -6.71 1.20 0.80
C TYR A 62 -7.20 0.40 -0.40
N SER A 63 -6.37 -0.51 -0.93
CA SER A 63 -6.77 -1.42 -1.99
C SER A 63 -7.93 -2.33 -1.57
N GLY A 64 -7.87 -2.92 -0.38
CA GLY A 64 -8.94 -3.75 0.17
C GLY A 64 -10.23 -2.97 0.42
N ARG A 65 -10.13 -1.73 0.90
CA ARG A 65 -11.28 -0.85 1.15
C ARG A 65 -12.00 -0.43 -0.13
N GLU A 66 -11.26 -0.17 -1.20
CA GLU A 66 -11.82 0.26 -2.48
C GLU A 66 -12.47 -0.90 -3.25
N THR A 67 -11.88 -2.08 -3.16
CA THR A 67 -12.31 -3.25 -3.95
C THR A 67 -13.19 -4.25 -3.21
N GLY A 68 -13.21 -4.20 -1.88
CA GLY A 68 -13.87 -5.21 -1.05
C GLY A 68 -13.17 -6.58 -1.04
N VAL A 69 -12.01 -6.72 -1.68
CA VAL A 69 -11.26 -7.98 -1.84
C VAL A 69 -9.92 -7.89 -1.12
N ALA A 70 -9.75 -8.67 -0.05
CA ALA A 70 -8.52 -8.68 0.75
C ALA A 70 -7.28 -9.13 -0.05
N GLY A 71 -7.44 -10.06 -1.00
CA GLY A 71 -6.35 -10.55 -1.84
C GLY A 71 -5.69 -9.47 -2.70
N LEU A 72 -6.43 -8.44 -3.11
CA LEU A 72 -5.86 -7.30 -3.83
C LEU A 72 -4.95 -6.44 -2.94
N GLY A 73 -5.07 -6.54 -1.62
CA GLY A 73 -4.13 -5.95 -0.68
C GLY A 73 -2.72 -6.56 -0.80
N ALA A 74 -2.62 -7.88 -1.01
CA ALA A 74 -1.33 -8.54 -1.26
C ALA A 74 -0.68 -8.03 -2.55
N VAL A 75 -1.47 -7.89 -3.63
CA VAL A 75 -0.99 -7.35 -4.91
C VAL A 75 -0.52 -5.90 -4.75
N ALA A 76 -1.25 -5.06 -4.01
CA ALA A 76 -0.84 -3.69 -3.73
C ALA A 76 0.47 -3.63 -2.95
N GLY A 77 0.66 -4.50 -1.93
CA GLY A 77 1.92 -4.60 -1.18
C GLY A 77 3.10 -4.99 -2.07
N MET A 78 2.93 -5.98 -2.94
CA MET A 78 3.96 -6.37 -3.90
C MET A 78 4.34 -5.24 -4.85
N ILE A 79 3.35 -4.51 -5.39
CA ILE A 79 3.59 -3.37 -6.29
C ILE A 79 4.32 -2.25 -5.54
N THR A 80 3.94 -1.96 -4.29
CA THR A 80 4.63 -0.99 -3.44
C THR A 80 6.11 -1.32 -3.32
N PHE A 81 6.44 -2.60 -3.05
CA PHE A 81 7.82 -3.05 -2.94
C PHE A 81 8.58 -2.91 -4.26
N VAL A 82 8.01 -3.39 -5.37
CA VAL A 82 8.65 -3.33 -6.69
C VAL A 82 8.93 -1.88 -7.12
N VAL A 83 7.99 -0.96 -6.88
CA VAL A 83 8.17 0.47 -7.20
C VAL A 83 9.27 1.08 -6.34
N TYR A 84 9.27 0.80 -5.03
CA TYR A 84 10.31 1.28 -4.12
C TYR A 84 11.70 0.77 -4.52
N ASP A 85 11.82 -0.54 -4.80
CA ASP A 85 13.08 -1.17 -5.16
C ASP A 85 13.60 -0.66 -6.52
N ALA A 86 12.72 -0.51 -7.52
CA ALA A 86 13.07 0.05 -8.81
C ALA A 86 13.60 1.49 -8.70
N LEU A 87 12.96 2.34 -7.91
CA LEU A 87 13.41 3.71 -7.68
C LEU A 87 14.76 3.75 -6.96
N THR A 88 14.98 2.86 -5.99
CA THR A 88 16.24 2.72 -5.27
C THR A 88 17.35 2.25 -6.21
N ALA A 89 17.05 1.29 -7.09
CA ALA A 89 18.00 0.81 -8.09
C ALA A 89 18.40 1.92 -9.09
N ILE A 90 17.42 2.69 -9.60
CA ILE A 90 17.68 3.83 -10.49
C ILE A 90 18.60 4.86 -9.80
N TYR A 91 18.33 5.18 -8.54
CA TYR A 91 19.15 6.10 -7.76
C TYR A 91 20.58 5.58 -7.59
N SER A 92 20.75 4.29 -7.32
CA SER A 92 22.06 3.64 -7.16
C SER A 92 22.87 3.65 -8.46
N ILE A 93 22.23 3.42 -9.61
CA ILE A 93 22.86 3.47 -10.93
C ILE A 93 23.33 4.88 -11.25
N GLY A 94 22.62 5.92 -10.78
CA GLY A 94 23.01 7.32 -10.93
C GLY A 94 24.29 7.73 -10.17
N GLY A 95 24.98 6.80 -9.53
CA GLY A 95 26.25 7.04 -8.84
C GLY A 95 26.10 7.66 -7.44
N HIS A 96 24.87 7.74 -6.91
CA HIS A 96 24.58 8.30 -5.59
C HIS A 96 24.48 7.22 -4.50
N GLY A 97 24.53 5.94 -4.89
CA GLY A 97 24.47 4.80 -3.98
C GLY A 97 25.84 4.39 -3.44
N ALA A 98 25.90 3.97 -2.17
CA ALA A 98 27.09 3.38 -1.60
C ALA A 98 27.46 2.09 -2.35
N GLN A 99 28.66 2.01 -2.87
CA GLN A 99 29.21 0.78 -3.44
C GLN A 99 29.41 -0.23 -2.30
N THR A 100 28.48 -1.16 -2.15
CA THR A 100 28.68 -2.31 -1.27
C THR A 100 29.67 -3.27 -1.94
N THR A 101 30.94 -3.19 -1.55
CA THR A 101 31.95 -4.18 -1.93
C THR A 101 31.61 -5.50 -1.23
N THR A 102 30.85 -6.35 -1.90
CA THR A 102 30.52 -7.69 -1.39
C THR A 102 31.75 -8.59 -1.50
N ARG A 103 32.22 -9.10 -0.36
CA ARG A 103 33.41 -9.94 -0.21
C ARG A 103 33.25 -11.35 -0.83
N GLY A 104 32.15 -11.64 -1.50
CA GLY A 104 31.78 -12.98 -1.98
C GLY A 104 31.78 -13.21 -3.48
N GLY A 105 32.41 -12.34 -4.28
CA GLY A 105 32.37 -12.45 -5.74
C GLY A 105 30.99 -12.12 -6.35
N ALA A 106 30.96 -11.80 -7.65
CA ALA A 106 29.75 -11.33 -8.34
C ALA A 106 28.57 -12.36 -8.27
N LEU A 107 28.86 -13.67 -8.38
CA LEU A 107 27.84 -14.72 -8.31
C LEU A 107 27.19 -14.82 -6.93
N GLY A 108 27.97 -14.76 -5.85
CA GLY A 108 27.46 -14.79 -4.48
C GLY A 108 26.55 -13.60 -4.19
N ALA A 109 26.94 -12.40 -4.64
CA ALA A 109 26.13 -11.19 -4.50
C ALA A 109 24.77 -11.30 -5.22
N VAL A 110 24.76 -11.84 -6.45
CA VAL A 110 23.52 -12.04 -7.22
C VAL A 110 22.59 -13.03 -6.53
N VAL A 111 23.10 -14.15 -6.04
CA VAL A 111 22.29 -15.16 -5.33
C VAL A 111 21.67 -14.58 -4.06
N VAL A 112 22.45 -13.86 -3.25
CA VAL A 112 21.95 -13.21 -2.03
C VAL A 112 20.91 -12.16 -2.37
N ALA A 113 21.12 -11.35 -3.41
CA ALA A 113 20.14 -10.36 -3.85
C ALA A 113 18.82 -10.98 -4.29
N ILE A 114 18.85 -12.08 -5.05
CA ILE A 114 17.64 -12.80 -5.47
C ILE A 114 16.90 -13.37 -4.25
N ILE A 115 17.59 -14.02 -3.32
CA ILE A 115 16.96 -14.57 -2.12
C ILE A 115 16.33 -13.44 -1.29
N ALA A 116 17.05 -12.35 -1.07
CA ALA A 116 16.54 -11.19 -0.34
C ALA A 116 15.30 -10.61 -1.05
N PHE A 117 15.33 -10.43 -2.37
CA PHE A 117 14.20 -9.95 -3.15
C PHE A 117 12.96 -10.84 -2.99
N LEU A 118 13.11 -12.17 -3.10
CA LEU A 118 12.00 -13.10 -2.93
C LEU A 118 11.42 -13.09 -1.51
N LEU A 119 12.27 -12.96 -0.49
CA LEU A 119 11.83 -12.85 0.90
C LEU A 119 11.05 -11.55 1.13
N TYR A 120 11.56 -10.42 0.64
CA TYR A 120 10.91 -9.13 0.81
C TYR A 120 9.58 -9.01 0.05
N ILE A 121 9.50 -9.54 -1.18
CA ILE A 121 8.25 -9.52 -1.94
C ILE A 121 7.18 -10.42 -1.28
N GLY A 122 7.60 -11.57 -0.72
CA GLY A 122 6.72 -12.44 0.05
C GLY A 122 6.20 -11.77 1.34
N LEU A 123 7.08 -11.07 2.05
CA LEU A 123 6.73 -10.30 3.24
C LEU A 123 5.78 -9.14 2.90
N ALA A 124 6.05 -8.40 1.82
CA ALA A 124 5.21 -7.32 1.35
C ALA A 124 3.80 -7.81 0.97
N ALA A 125 3.71 -8.97 0.30
CA ALA A 125 2.44 -9.61 -0.02
C ALA A 125 1.66 -10.00 1.23
N LEU A 126 2.32 -10.62 2.22
CA LEU A 126 1.70 -11.04 3.47
C LEU A 126 1.16 -9.85 4.27
N ILE A 127 1.97 -8.80 4.44
CA ILE A 127 1.58 -7.61 5.17
C ILE A 127 0.49 -6.83 4.42
N GLY A 128 0.58 -6.74 3.09
CA GLY A 128 -0.46 -6.15 2.25
C GLY A 128 -1.79 -6.91 2.36
N LEU A 129 -1.75 -8.25 2.45
CA LEU A 129 -2.93 -9.09 2.69
C LEU A 129 -3.54 -8.81 4.07
N LEU A 130 -2.71 -8.75 5.11
CA LEU A 130 -3.14 -8.45 6.47
C LEU A 130 -3.79 -7.06 6.56
N GLY A 131 -3.20 -6.05 5.93
CA GLY A 131 -3.78 -4.72 5.80
C GLY A 131 -5.07 -4.69 4.99
N GLY A 132 -5.17 -5.50 3.94
CA GLY A 132 -6.34 -5.60 3.07
C GLY A 132 -7.58 -6.16 3.75
N ARG A 133 -7.44 -7.05 4.73
CA ARG A 133 -8.56 -7.66 5.47
C ARG A 133 -9.48 -6.64 6.14
N PRO A 134 -9.00 -5.74 7.01
CA PRO A 134 -9.85 -4.72 7.63
C PRO A 134 -10.39 -3.71 6.61
N GLY A 135 -9.66 -3.43 5.53
CA GLY A 135 -10.13 -2.61 4.42
C GLY A 135 -11.34 -3.22 3.74
N ALA A 136 -11.26 -4.48 3.35
CA ALA A 136 -12.35 -5.22 2.71
C ALA A 136 -13.56 -5.40 3.63
N ALA A 137 -13.36 -5.63 4.93
CA ALA A 137 -14.46 -5.72 5.90
C ALA A 137 -15.25 -4.40 6.01
N ARG A 138 -14.56 -3.26 5.95
CA ARG A 138 -15.22 -1.93 5.94
C ARG A 138 -15.97 -1.66 4.65
N ALA A 139 -15.45 -2.10 3.49
CA ALA A 139 -16.14 -1.97 2.22
C ALA A 139 -17.48 -2.73 2.24
N LYS A 140 -17.46 -3.97 2.72
CA LYS A 140 -18.67 -4.80 2.81
C LYS A 140 -19.76 -4.22 3.73
N ARG A 141 -19.40 -3.50 4.78
CA ARG A 141 -20.36 -2.84 5.68
C ARG A 141 -21.04 -1.63 5.05
N ARG A 142 -20.45 -1.01 4.04
CA ARG A 142 -21.02 0.15 3.34
C ARG A 142 -22.01 -0.22 2.24
N LEU A 143 -21.90 -1.41 1.65
CA LEU A 143 -22.77 -1.88 0.58
C LEU A 143 -24.25 -1.95 0.98
N PRO A 144 -24.65 -2.47 2.18
CA PRO A 144 -26.05 -2.48 2.60
C PRO A 144 -26.62 -1.09 2.85
N ALA A 145 -25.79 -0.12 3.28
CA ALA A 145 -26.24 1.26 3.54
C ALA A 145 -26.50 2.06 2.24
N LEU A 146 -25.91 1.64 1.12
CA LEU A 146 -26.13 2.25 -0.21
C LEU A 146 -27.22 1.53 -1.02
N ALA A 147 -27.50 0.29 -0.69
CA ALA A 147 -28.62 -0.49 -1.26
C ALA A 147 -29.93 -0.12 -0.56
N GLY A 148 -30.20 1.17 -0.41
CA GLY A 148 -31.29 1.77 0.32
C GLY A 148 -32.54 0.87 0.45
N ASP A 149 -33.14 0.88 1.59
CA ASP A 149 -34.35 0.15 1.95
C ASP A 149 -35.32 0.08 0.75
N PRO A 150 -35.48 -1.07 0.07
CA PRO A 150 -36.40 -1.17 -1.06
C PRO A 150 -37.86 -0.89 -0.66
N GLY A 151 -38.15 -0.83 0.65
CA GLY A 151 -39.44 -0.44 1.20
C GLY A 151 -39.72 1.07 1.10
N GLY A 152 -38.70 1.94 1.09
CA GLY A 152 -38.91 3.40 1.03
C GLY A 152 -39.46 3.89 -0.30
N ILE A 153 -39.03 3.31 -1.41
CA ILE A 153 -39.49 3.71 -2.76
C ILE A 153 -40.92 3.23 -3.05
N ALA A 154 -41.33 2.07 -2.47
CA ALA A 154 -42.66 1.54 -2.63
C ALA A 154 -43.71 2.31 -1.80
N ALA A 155 -43.30 2.90 -0.67
CA ALA A 155 -44.23 3.67 0.18
C ALA A 155 -44.58 5.05 -0.43
N ASP A 156 -43.61 5.73 -1.07
CA ASP A 156 -43.83 7.02 -1.73
C ASP A 156 -44.69 6.87 -3.02
N ALA A 157 -44.51 5.77 -3.77
CA ALA A 157 -45.30 5.51 -4.97
C ALA A 157 -46.78 5.17 -4.68
N ALA A 158 -47.06 4.66 -3.49
CA ALA A 158 -48.44 4.32 -3.08
C ALA A 158 -49.23 5.55 -2.59
N THR A 159 -48.57 6.65 -2.27
CA THR A 159 -49.21 7.88 -1.74
C THR A 159 -49.63 8.85 -2.85
N GLU A 160 -49.15 8.68 -4.08
CA GLU A 160 -49.50 9.52 -5.23
C GLU A 160 -50.57 8.91 -6.17
N ALA A 161 -51.36 7.97 -5.74
CA ALA A 161 -52.53 7.56 -6.53
C ALA A 161 -53.56 8.70 -6.59
N PRO A 162 -53.83 9.30 -7.78
CA PRO A 162 -54.81 10.37 -7.88
C PRO A 162 -56.18 9.80 -7.50
N THR A 163 -56.85 10.44 -6.53
CA THR A 163 -58.26 10.26 -6.24
C THR A 163 -59.05 10.70 -7.48
N GLU A 164 -59.40 9.75 -8.33
CA GLU A 164 -60.36 9.98 -9.39
C GLU A 164 -61.68 10.41 -8.77
N SER A 165 -61.99 11.70 -8.89
CA SER A 165 -63.27 12.25 -8.53
C SER A 165 -64.32 11.77 -9.51
N GLU A 166 -65.25 10.97 -8.98
CA GLU A 166 -66.52 10.59 -9.63
C GLU A 166 -67.27 11.82 -10.14
N PRO A 167 -67.65 11.88 -11.40
CA PRO A 167 -68.63 12.88 -11.85
C PRO A 167 -70.02 12.34 -11.60
N GLY A 168 -70.80 13.13 -10.82
CA GLY A 168 -72.16 12.83 -10.39
C GLY A 168 -73.15 12.64 -11.50
N ALA A 169 -74.10 11.77 -11.22
CA ALA A 169 -75.32 11.50 -11.93
C ALA A 169 -76.20 12.71 -12.06
N ARG A 170 -76.69 12.94 -13.28
CA ARG A 170 -78.01 13.45 -13.59
C ARG A 170 -78.51 12.88 -14.90
#